data_7d89092b6451c843d55ce1cde7b80baa
#
_entry.id   7d89092b6451c843d55ce1cde7b80baa
#
_cell.length_a   1.000
_cell.length_b   1.000
_cell.length_c   1.000
_cell.angle_alpha   90.00
_cell.angle_beta   90.00
_cell.angle_gamma   90.00
#
_symmetry.space_group_name_H-M   'P 1'
#
loop_
_entity.id
_entity.type
_entity.pdbx_description
1 polymer ?
#
loop_
_entity_poly.entity_id
_entity_poly.type
_entity_poly.pdbx_seq_one_letter_code
_entity_poly.pdbx_strand_id
1 'polypeptide(L)'
;MYQALYRKYRPQTFSDVVGQKSVTDTLCSQLETGKLSHASLFTATRGTGKTSCAKILAKAVNCENPNHGDPCGLCPSCRAIDEGSCMDVLEIDAASNNGVDSVRVLRDDAIYTPGTVKMRVYIIDEVHMLSTAAFNALLKIIEEPPAHLLFILATTELQKVPATILSRCQRFAFKRLRPDEIASRLNFIAYQEHIEIEPEAVNLLARLADGGMRDGVSLLDQCASAANGSVTLESVYASLGLAGEKRTAELMQAIAEQNTAKALTILYSGFPKAICLHRSGWINMPVLMISKREASSPPINAPHSVTTGSISVTPMSAKKARVSSGA
;
A
#
# COMPACT_ATOMS: atom_id res chain seq x y z
N MET A 1 -26.94 5.16 3.60
CA MET A 1 -25.80 5.64 2.77
C MET A 1 -24.82 4.47 2.61
N TYR A 2 -24.36 4.15 1.39
CA TYR A 2 -23.41 3.06 1.15
C TYR A 2 -22.06 3.35 1.83
N GLN A 3 -21.54 2.37 2.56
CA GLN A 3 -20.23 2.44 3.19
C GLN A 3 -19.30 1.43 2.51
N ALA A 4 -18.15 1.88 2.02
CA ALA A 4 -17.17 1.03 1.36
C ALA A 4 -16.72 -0.12 2.29
N LEU A 5 -16.60 -1.33 1.74
CA LEU A 5 -16.32 -2.54 2.48
C LEU A 5 -15.02 -2.46 3.32
N TYR A 6 -13.98 -1.80 2.79
CA TYR A 6 -12.72 -1.63 3.52
C TYR A 6 -12.85 -0.79 4.80
N ARG A 7 -13.90 0.05 4.92
CA ARG A 7 -14.22 0.79 6.16
C ARG A 7 -15.08 -0.06 7.09
N LYS A 8 -16.13 -0.71 6.55
CA LYS A 8 -17.07 -1.54 7.30
C LYS A 8 -16.36 -2.73 7.97
N TYR A 9 -15.44 -3.39 7.28
CA TYR A 9 -14.68 -4.55 7.74
C TYR A 9 -13.30 -4.23 8.31
N ARG A 10 -13.08 -2.97 8.72
CA ARG A 10 -11.83 -2.59 9.39
C ARG A 10 -11.75 -3.30 10.74
N PRO A 11 -10.63 -4.01 11.05
CA PRO A 11 -10.45 -4.70 12.33
C PRO A 11 -10.71 -3.76 13.53
N GLN A 12 -11.44 -4.25 14.52
CA GLN A 12 -11.80 -3.52 15.74
C GLN A 12 -11.04 -4.02 16.97
N THR A 13 -10.54 -5.25 16.91
CA THR A 13 -9.74 -5.91 17.94
C THR A 13 -8.45 -6.46 17.35
N PHE A 14 -7.44 -6.76 18.17
CA PHE A 14 -6.22 -7.41 17.71
C PHE A 14 -6.48 -8.82 17.17
N SER A 15 -7.48 -9.49 17.72
CA SER A 15 -7.91 -10.81 17.26
C SER A 15 -8.46 -10.80 15.83
N ASP A 16 -9.02 -9.66 15.36
CA ASP A 16 -9.54 -9.50 14.00
C ASP A 16 -8.43 -9.23 12.98
N VAL A 17 -7.21 -8.92 13.42
CA VAL A 17 -6.12 -8.57 12.54
C VAL A 17 -5.52 -9.81 11.89
N VAL A 18 -5.69 -9.93 10.59
CA VAL A 18 -5.22 -11.09 9.82
C VAL A 18 -3.70 -11.04 9.60
N GLY A 19 -3.03 -12.18 9.77
CA GLY A 19 -1.64 -12.41 9.35
C GLY A 19 -0.56 -11.72 10.20
N GLN A 20 -0.91 -10.95 11.26
CA GLN A 20 0.06 -10.19 12.07
C GLN A 20 0.23 -10.72 13.50
N LYS A 21 0.04 -12.02 13.70
CA LYS A 21 -0.01 -12.64 15.03
C LYS A 21 1.17 -12.29 15.95
N SER A 22 2.40 -12.24 15.41
CA SER A 22 3.58 -11.88 16.22
C SER A 22 3.54 -10.46 16.76
N VAL A 23 2.94 -9.52 16.02
CA VAL A 23 2.79 -8.13 16.45
C VAL A 23 1.66 -8.01 17.45
N THR A 24 0.49 -8.59 17.15
CA THR A 24 -0.69 -8.53 18.02
C THR A 24 -0.46 -9.21 19.37
N ASP A 25 0.13 -10.41 19.40
CA ASP A 25 0.45 -11.13 20.64
C ASP A 25 1.42 -10.33 21.52
N THR A 26 2.44 -9.67 20.90
CA THR A 26 3.38 -8.82 21.64
C THR A 26 2.68 -7.60 22.25
N LEU A 27 1.82 -6.93 21.48
CA LEU A 27 1.07 -5.76 21.98
C LEU A 27 0.10 -6.15 23.09
N CYS A 28 -0.64 -7.25 22.94
CA CYS A 28 -1.53 -7.75 23.98
C CYS A 28 -0.77 -8.07 25.28
N SER A 29 0.35 -8.80 25.18
CA SER A 29 1.19 -9.10 26.35
C SER A 29 1.74 -7.85 27.04
N GLN A 30 2.12 -6.82 26.28
CA GLN A 30 2.59 -5.57 26.84
C GLN A 30 1.48 -4.77 27.56
N LEU A 31 0.28 -4.80 27.02
CA LEU A 31 -0.90 -4.20 27.62
C LEU A 31 -1.26 -4.88 28.93
N GLU A 32 -1.28 -6.23 28.96
CA GLU A 32 -1.57 -7.02 30.18
C GLU A 32 -0.52 -6.79 31.25
N THR A 33 0.75 -6.71 30.88
CA THR A 33 1.86 -6.54 31.85
C THR A 33 2.14 -5.08 32.22
N GLY A 34 1.45 -4.11 31.58
CA GLY A 34 1.70 -2.67 31.77
C GLY A 34 3.07 -2.21 31.31
N LYS A 35 3.72 -2.95 30.40
CA LYS A 35 5.08 -2.66 29.89
C LYS A 35 5.08 -2.09 28.49
N LEU A 36 4.02 -1.36 28.13
CA LEU A 36 3.95 -0.70 26.83
C LEU A 36 4.95 0.46 26.75
N SER A 37 5.70 0.52 25.66
CA SER A 37 6.62 1.65 25.38
C SER A 37 5.83 2.93 25.10
N HIS A 38 6.33 4.07 25.56
CA HIS A 38 5.75 5.39 25.28
C HIS A 38 5.75 5.77 23.78
N ALA A 39 6.59 5.13 22.97
CA ALA A 39 6.64 5.34 21.52
C ALA A 39 6.77 4.01 20.76
N SER A 40 5.79 3.73 19.93
CA SER A 40 5.74 2.55 19.05
C SER A 40 5.87 2.98 17.60
N LEU A 41 6.70 2.27 16.81
CA LEU A 41 6.86 2.51 15.39
C LEU A 41 6.42 1.29 14.58
N PHE A 42 5.36 1.43 13.80
CA PHE A 42 4.79 0.41 12.93
C PHE A 42 5.35 0.56 11.52
N THR A 43 6.01 -0.48 11.03
CA THR A 43 6.65 -0.48 9.71
C THR A 43 6.08 -1.57 8.83
N ALA A 44 5.64 -1.23 7.63
CA ALA A 44 5.19 -2.19 6.62
C ALA A 44 4.86 -1.52 5.29
N THR A 45 4.61 -2.33 4.28
CA THR A 45 3.97 -1.89 3.03
C THR A 45 2.54 -1.41 3.28
N ARG A 46 1.96 -0.73 2.28
CA ARG A 46 0.58 -0.24 2.36
C ARG A 46 -0.43 -1.39 2.53
N GLY A 47 -1.54 -1.14 3.20
CA GLY A 47 -2.67 -2.08 3.28
C GLY A 47 -2.51 -3.24 4.26
N THR A 48 -1.40 -3.35 5.02
CA THR A 48 -1.09 -4.48 5.92
C THR A 48 -1.70 -4.38 7.32
N GLY A 49 -2.39 -3.27 7.65
CA GLY A 49 -3.10 -3.11 8.94
C GLY A 49 -2.44 -2.17 9.95
N LYS A 50 -1.34 -1.44 9.62
CA LYS A 50 -0.66 -0.50 10.54
C LYS A 50 -1.61 0.46 11.25
N THR A 51 -2.34 1.26 10.48
CA THR A 51 -3.26 2.27 11.03
C THR A 51 -4.44 1.65 11.78
N SER A 52 -4.89 0.44 11.39
CA SER A 52 -5.90 -0.29 12.15
C SER A 52 -5.38 -0.74 13.51
N CYS A 53 -4.19 -1.37 13.54
CA CYS A 53 -3.55 -1.74 14.81
C CYS A 53 -3.25 -0.52 15.69
N ALA A 54 -2.89 0.62 15.10
CA ALA A 54 -2.68 1.88 15.85
C ALA A 54 -3.96 2.33 16.56
N LYS A 55 -5.11 2.30 15.86
CA LYS A 55 -6.42 2.62 16.46
C LYS A 55 -6.84 1.62 17.53
N ILE A 56 -6.63 0.33 17.27
CA ILE A 56 -6.91 -0.72 18.26
C ILE A 56 -6.06 -0.51 19.52
N LEU A 57 -4.77 -0.22 19.36
CA LEU A 57 -3.86 0.08 20.49
C LEU A 57 -4.33 1.31 21.28
N ALA A 58 -4.72 2.39 20.58
CA ALA A 58 -5.25 3.60 21.21
C ALA A 58 -6.54 3.32 22.02
N LYS A 59 -7.42 2.44 21.51
CA LYS A 59 -8.60 1.98 22.25
C LYS A 59 -8.21 1.11 23.44
N ALA A 60 -7.29 0.17 23.25
CA ALA A 60 -6.91 -0.80 24.27
C ALA A 60 -6.29 -0.15 25.51
N VAL A 61 -5.39 0.83 25.32
CA VAL A 61 -4.77 1.58 26.46
C VAL A 61 -5.79 2.42 27.23
N ASN A 62 -6.86 2.84 26.57
CA ASN A 62 -7.92 3.69 27.15
C ASN A 62 -9.19 2.90 27.52
N CYS A 63 -9.21 1.60 27.26
CA CYS A 63 -10.36 0.77 27.56
C CYS A 63 -10.57 0.61 29.08
N GLU A 64 -11.84 0.69 29.50
CA GLU A 64 -12.22 0.47 30.90
C GLU A 64 -12.23 -1.00 31.27
N ASN A 65 -12.58 -1.87 30.32
CA ASN A 65 -12.73 -3.30 30.50
C ASN A 65 -12.01 -4.07 29.38
N PRO A 66 -10.67 -4.04 29.31
CA PRO A 66 -9.93 -4.78 28.30
C PRO A 66 -10.04 -6.29 28.53
N ASN A 67 -10.10 -7.07 27.46
CA ASN A 67 -10.11 -8.52 27.51
C ASN A 67 -8.86 -9.08 26.83
N HIS A 68 -7.94 -9.66 27.60
CA HIS A 68 -6.66 -10.17 27.08
C HIS A 68 -5.92 -9.20 26.14
N GLY A 69 -5.85 -7.92 26.54
CA GLY A 69 -5.22 -6.86 25.75
C GLY A 69 -6.10 -6.28 24.62
N ASP A 70 -7.21 -6.94 24.26
CA ASP A 70 -8.16 -6.41 23.29
C ASP A 70 -9.12 -5.37 23.92
N PRO A 71 -9.45 -4.29 23.19
CA PRO A 71 -10.45 -3.33 23.66
C PRO A 71 -11.85 -3.94 23.64
N CYS A 72 -12.68 -3.61 24.62
CA CYS A 72 -14.05 -4.14 24.72
C CYS A 72 -15.01 -3.60 23.62
N GLY A 73 -14.68 -2.48 22.95
CA GLY A 73 -15.51 -1.85 21.92
C GLY A 73 -16.83 -1.23 22.40
N LEU A 74 -17.19 -1.38 23.67
CA LEU A 74 -18.50 -1.00 24.22
C LEU A 74 -18.46 0.13 25.24
N CYS A 75 -17.34 0.32 25.95
CA CYS A 75 -17.21 1.39 26.94
C CYS A 75 -17.22 2.78 26.29
N PRO A 76 -17.52 3.85 27.04
CA PRO A 76 -17.54 5.22 26.53
C PRO A 76 -16.27 5.61 25.80
N SER A 77 -15.10 5.27 26.36
CA SER A 77 -13.80 5.57 25.74
C SER A 77 -13.63 4.88 24.38
N CYS A 78 -13.99 3.58 24.27
CA CYS A 78 -13.90 2.85 23.01
C CYS A 78 -14.83 3.45 21.94
N ARG A 79 -16.06 3.80 22.29
CA ARG A 79 -17.03 4.40 21.36
C ARG A 79 -16.58 5.78 20.89
N ALA A 80 -16.14 6.64 21.82
CA ALA A 80 -15.67 7.98 21.49
C ALA A 80 -14.46 7.93 20.54
N ILE A 81 -13.55 6.97 20.71
CA ILE A 81 -12.40 6.80 19.82
C ILE A 81 -12.84 6.27 18.44
N ASP A 82 -13.77 5.33 18.35
CA ASP A 82 -14.28 4.80 17.08
C ASP A 82 -15.05 5.86 16.27
N GLU A 83 -15.83 6.70 16.95
CA GLU A 83 -16.58 7.81 16.36
C GLU A 83 -15.68 8.99 16.01
N GLY A 84 -14.44 9.04 16.52
CA GLY A 84 -13.53 10.17 16.33
C GLY A 84 -13.89 11.41 17.13
N SER A 85 -14.74 11.28 18.17
CA SER A 85 -15.15 12.36 19.06
C SER A 85 -14.18 12.59 20.23
N CYS A 86 -13.25 11.66 20.48
CA CYS A 86 -12.24 11.77 21.55
C CYS A 86 -11.10 12.71 21.14
N MET A 87 -11.01 13.88 21.77
CA MET A 87 -9.96 14.86 21.49
C MET A 87 -8.58 14.45 22.00
N ASP A 88 -8.50 13.50 22.93
CA ASP A 88 -7.25 12.99 23.48
C ASP A 88 -6.61 11.89 22.59
N VAL A 89 -7.29 11.42 21.57
CA VAL A 89 -6.77 10.46 20.57
C VAL A 89 -6.77 11.11 19.21
N LEU A 90 -5.60 11.56 18.77
CA LEU A 90 -5.45 12.32 17.55
C LEU A 90 -4.75 11.49 16.47
N GLU A 91 -5.39 11.34 15.31
CA GLU A 91 -4.82 10.72 14.12
C GLU A 91 -4.39 11.82 13.14
N ILE A 92 -3.12 11.83 12.78
CA ILE A 92 -2.51 12.81 11.89
C ILE A 92 -1.86 12.08 10.73
N ASP A 93 -2.24 12.46 9.53
CA ASP A 93 -1.53 12.06 8.30
C ASP A 93 -0.39 13.06 8.06
N ALA A 94 0.85 12.60 8.17
CA ALA A 94 2.03 13.41 7.95
C ALA A 94 2.19 13.86 6.50
N ALA A 95 1.53 13.20 5.53
CA ALA A 95 1.52 13.65 4.14
C ALA A 95 0.78 14.99 3.98
N SER A 96 -0.30 15.17 4.75
CA SER A 96 -1.10 16.41 4.76
C SER A 96 -0.60 17.43 5.77
N ASN A 97 0.10 16.98 6.84
CA ASN A 97 0.54 17.82 7.97
C ASN A 97 2.05 17.65 8.25
N ASN A 98 2.89 17.94 7.25
CA ASN A 98 4.34 17.72 7.32
C ASN A 98 5.14 18.86 7.99
N GLY A 99 4.47 19.98 8.30
CA GLY A 99 5.08 21.19 8.82
C GLY A 99 5.52 21.07 10.28
N VAL A 100 6.54 21.87 10.64
CA VAL A 100 7.02 21.95 12.03
C VAL A 100 5.98 22.51 12.98
N ASP A 101 5.12 23.40 12.51
CA ASP A 101 4.15 24.07 13.36
C ASP A 101 3.04 23.12 13.82
N SER A 102 2.61 22.18 12.97
CA SER A 102 1.70 21.12 13.37
C SER A 102 2.26 20.26 14.51
N VAL A 103 3.54 19.89 14.44
CA VAL A 103 4.21 19.12 15.49
C VAL A 103 4.46 19.95 16.76
N ARG A 104 4.70 21.26 16.64
CA ARG A 104 4.81 22.15 17.80
C ARG A 104 3.49 22.24 18.57
N VAL A 105 2.38 22.38 17.89
CA VAL A 105 1.04 22.34 18.52
C VAL A 105 0.85 21.06 19.29
N LEU A 106 1.16 19.90 18.70
CA LEU A 106 1.08 18.60 19.39
C LEU A 106 1.97 18.56 20.65
N ARG A 107 3.18 19.10 20.56
CA ARG A 107 4.10 19.15 21.69
C ARG A 107 3.55 20.00 22.83
N ASP A 108 3.00 21.17 22.50
CA ASP A 108 2.50 22.11 23.50
C ASP A 108 1.21 21.58 24.14
N ASP A 109 0.36 20.87 23.38
CA ASP A 109 -0.83 20.20 23.89
C ASP A 109 -0.51 18.96 24.74
N ALA A 110 0.59 18.26 24.44
CA ALA A 110 0.98 17.04 25.14
C ALA A 110 1.32 17.23 26.62
N ILE A 111 1.63 18.44 27.04
CA ILE A 111 1.93 18.77 28.44
C ILE A 111 0.68 18.63 29.33
N TYR A 112 -0.50 18.85 28.75
CA TYR A 112 -1.75 18.79 29.50
C TYR A 112 -2.22 17.35 29.67
N THR A 113 -2.71 17.01 30.85
CA THR A 113 -3.31 15.71 31.14
C THR A 113 -4.59 15.52 30.30
N PRO A 114 -4.88 14.29 29.84
CA PRO A 114 -6.12 14.01 29.09
C PRO A 114 -7.35 14.26 29.95
N GLY A 115 -8.41 14.76 29.35
CA GLY A 115 -9.65 15.11 30.06
C GLY A 115 -10.65 13.96 30.18
N THR A 116 -10.69 13.08 29.19
CA THR A 116 -11.76 12.07 29.05
C THR A 116 -11.27 10.62 29.09
N VAL A 117 -9.98 10.39 28.87
CA VAL A 117 -9.37 9.06 28.77
C VAL A 117 -8.12 8.95 29.65
N LYS A 118 -7.57 7.74 29.81
CA LYS A 118 -6.39 7.50 30.68
C LYS A 118 -5.10 8.02 30.04
N MET A 119 -4.96 7.83 28.72
CA MET A 119 -3.74 8.12 27.95
C MET A 119 -4.08 9.03 26.77
N ARG A 120 -3.32 10.09 26.59
CA ARG A 120 -3.32 10.85 25.35
C ARG A 120 -2.55 10.08 24.29
N VAL A 121 -3.12 9.89 23.11
CA VAL A 121 -2.51 9.08 22.06
C VAL A 121 -2.38 9.90 20.78
N TYR A 122 -1.18 10.01 20.28
CA TYR A 122 -0.91 10.59 18.95
C TYR A 122 -0.53 9.49 17.96
N ILE A 123 -1.40 9.29 16.98
CA ILE A 123 -1.16 8.39 15.85
C ILE A 123 -0.68 9.24 14.67
N ILE A 124 0.57 9.08 14.27
CA ILE A 124 1.15 9.79 13.13
C ILE A 124 1.37 8.78 12.01
N ASP A 125 0.48 8.83 11.01
CA ASP A 125 0.60 7.95 9.83
C ASP A 125 1.53 8.58 8.79
N GLU A 126 2.23 7.72 8.02
CA GLU A 126 3.26 8.06 7.04
C GLU A 126 4.30 9.06 7.59
N VAL A 127 4.77 8.80 8.81
CA VAL A 127 5.68 9.68 9.56
C VAL A 127 6.93 10.10 8.78
N HIS A 128 7.37 9.29 7.80
CA HIS A 128 8.49 9.60 6.92
C HIS A 128 8.29 10.85 6.04
N MET A 129 7.05 11.34 5.93
CA MET A 129 6.71 12.56 5.19
C MET A 129 6.95 13.85 5.98
N LEU A 130 7.22 13.75 7.30
CA LEU A 130 7.54 14.91 8.12
C LEU A 130 8.84 15.60 7.66
N SER A 131 8.85 16.93 7.74
CA SER A 131 10.07 17.72 7.51
C SER A 131 11.12 17.43 8.58
N THR A 132 12.40 17.67 8.26
CA THR A 132 13.49 17.53 9.23
C THR A 132 13.28 18.39 10.49
N ALA A 133 12.73 19.59 10.32
CA ALA A 133 12.40 20.47 11.44
C ALA A 133 11.26 19.89 12.31
N ALA A 134 10.27 19.25 11.71
CA ALA A 134 9.19 18.56 12.42
C ALA A 134 9.72 17.35 13.20
N PHE A 135 10.60 16.53 12.62
CA PHE A 135 11.27 15.44 13.34
C PHE A 135 12.07 15.94 14.55
N ASN A 136 12.81 17.05 14.43
CA ASN A 136 13.55 17.62 15.54
C ASN A 136 12.64 18.16 16.65
N ALA A 137 11.46 18.67 16.30
CA ALA A 137 10.46 19.06 17.29
C ALA A 137 9.85 17.85 18.01
N LEU A 138 9.60 16.75 17.27
CA LEU A 138 9.06 15.51 17.80
C LEU A 138 10.07 14.81 18.74
N LEU A 139 11.37 14.85 18.41
CA LEU A 139 12.41 14.24 19.23
C LEU A 139 12.37 14.70 20.68
N LYS A 140 12.19 15.99 20.91
CA LYS A 140 12.20 16.57 22.28
C LYS A 140 11.15 15.94 23.20
N ILE A 141 9.98 15.61 22.65
CA ILE A 141 8.89 15.04 23.43
C ILE A 141 8.97 13.50 23.50
N ILE A 142 9.57 12.85 22.49
CA ILE A 142 9.82 11.40 22.56
C ILE A 142 10.96 11.08 23.55
N GLU A 143 11.92 11.98 23.76
CA GLU A 143 13.01 11.79 24.71
C GLU A 143 12.53 11.87 26.16
N GLU A 144 11.66 12.84 26.47
CA GLU A 144 11.12 13.06 27.81
C GLU A 144 9.58 13.14 27.75
N PRO A 145 8.90 12.02 27.48
CA PRO A 145 7.46 12.03 27.34
C PRO A 145 6.77 12.16 28.70
N PRO A 146 5.66 12.91 28.79
CA PRO A 146 4.78 12.85 29.95
C PRO A 146 4.25 11.42 30.14
N ALA A 147 4.03 11.00 31.40
CA ALA A 147 3.60 9.65 31.74
C ALA A 147 2.24 9.25 31.11
N HIS A 148 1.43 10.23 30.77
CA HIS A 148 0.11 10.05 30.17
C HIS A 148 0.09 10.09 28.64
N LEU A 149 1.27 10.11 27.99
CA LEU A 149 1.39 10.25 26.54
C LEU A 149 1.88 8.98 25.87
N LEU A 150 1.24 8.59 24.76
CA LEU A 150 1.62 7.47 23.90
C LEU A 150 1.75 7.96 22.45
N PHE A 151 2.90 7.71 21.84
CA PHE A 151 3.11 7.89 20.41
C PHE A 151 2.98 6.58 19.66
N ILE A 152 2.21 6.58 18.56
CA ILE A 152 2.11 5.48 17.60
C ILE A 152 2.47 6.05 16.23
N LEU A 153 3.68 5.79 15.79
CA LEU A 153 4.19 6.22 14.50
C LEU A 153 3.99 5.09 13.48
N ALA A 154 3.53 5.40 12.29
CA ALA A 154 3.41 4.43 11.22
C ALA A 154 4.15 4.91 9.97
N THR A 155 4.82 4.00 9.26
CA THR A 155 5.56 4.33 8.03
C THR A 155 5.57 3.18 7.05
N THR A 156 5.54 3.52 5.77
CA THR A 156 5.82 2.60 4.67
C THR A 156 7.30 2.59 4.28
N GLU A 157 8.07 3.62 4.65
CA GLU A 157 9.47 3.80 4.26
C GLU A 157 10.36 4.04 5.49
N LEU A 158 10.78 2.93 6.13
CA LEU A 158 11.62 2.97 7.34
C LEU A 158 12.94 3.72 7.13
N GLN A 159 13.54 3.59 5.94
CA GLN A 159 14.83 4.19 5.60
C GLN A 159 14.81 5.72 5.58
N LYS A 160 13.64 6.33 5.44
CA LYS A 160 13.48 7.80 5.49
C LYS A 160 13.30 8.35 6.90
N VAL A 161 13.06 7.49 7.90
CA VAL A 161 12.91 7.91 9.30
C VAL A 161 14.28 8.08 9.94
N PRO A 162 14.59 9.23 10.59
CA PRO A 162 15.88 9.47 11.21
C PRO A 162 16.24 8.41 12.26
N ALA A 163 17.52 8.03 12.31
CA ALA A 163 18.03 7.05 13.27
C ALA A 163 17.81 7.46 14.73
N THR A 164 17.77 8.76 14.99
CA THR A 164 17.47 9.35 16.31
C THR A 164 16.05 9.03 16.80
N ILE A 165 15.07 8.99 15.90
CA ILE A 165 13.70 8.53 16.21
C ILE A 165 13.69 7.00 16.38
N LEU A 166 14.35 6.28 15.46
CA LEU A 166 14.37 4.82 15.47
C LEU A 166 14.97 4.23 16.76
N SER A 167 15.93 4.90 17.37
CA SER A 167 16.56 4.45 18.62
C SER A 167 15.68 4.63 19.86
N ARG A 168 14.62 5.44 19.78
CA ARG A 168 13.72 5.78 20.90
C ARG A 168 12.35 5.12 20.80
N CYS A 169 12.06 4.47 19.68
CA CYS A 169 10.78 3.81 19.43
C CYS A 169 10.93 2.28 19.48
N GLN A 170 9.97 1.62 20.07
CA GLN A 170 9.81 0.18 19.91
C GLN A 170 9.28 -0.12 18.52
N ARG A 171 10.00 -0.95 17.76
CA ARG A 171 9.67 -1.24 16.37
C ARG A 171 8.83 -2.50 16.23
N PHE A 172 7.76 -2.41 15.46
CA PHE A 172 6.89 -3.51 15.07
C PHE A 172 6.85 -3.61 13.54
N ALA A 173 7.39 -4.71 13.01
CA ALA A 173 7.43 -4.95 11.57
C ALA A 173 6.24 -5.82 11.16
N PHE A 174 5.30 -5.24 10.45
CA PHE A 174 4.17 -5.96 9.85
C PHE A 174 4.62 -6.65 8.57
N LYS A 175 4.15 -7.86 8.36
CA LYS A 175 4.46 -8.65 7.17
C LYS A 175 3.42 -8.43 6.07
N ARG A 176 3.81 -8.63 4.83
CA ARG A 176 2.84 -8.78 3.74
C ARG A 176 2.00 -10.02 4.02
N LEU A 177 0.70 -9.90 3.78
CA LEU A 177 -0.23 -11.02 3.95
C LEU A 177 -0.03 -12.02 2.81
N ARG A 178 -0.20 -13.29 3.14
CA ARG A 178 -0.20 -14.34 2.14
C ARG A 178 -1.52 -14.33 1.35
N PRO A 179 -1.50 -14.71 0.07
CA PRO A 179 -2.71 -14.76 -0.74
C PRO A 179 -3.83 -15.61 -0.13
N ASP A 180 -3.49 -16.72 0.52
CA ASP A 180 -4.45 -17.60 1.21
C ASP A 180 -5.13 -16.92 2.42
N GLU A 181 -4.39 -16.11 3.19
CA GLU A 181 -4.94 -15.32 4.29
C GLU A 181 -5.90 -14.23 3.78
N ILE A 182 -5.54 -13.58 2.68
CA ILE A 182 -6.39 -12.58 2.03
C ILE A 182 -7.64 -13.26 1.46
N ALA A 183 -7.49 -14.36 0.73
CA ALA A 183 -8.61 -15.11 0.15
C ALA A 183 -9.61 -15.56 1.20
N SER A 184 -9.13 -16.08 2.33
CA SER A 184 -9.98 -16.48 3.45
C SER A 184 -10.79 -15.31 4.02
N ARG A 185 -10.16 -14.14 4.16
CA ARG A 185 -10.85 -12.92 4.63
C ARG A 185 -11.84 -12.37 3.61
N LEU A 186 -11.50 -12.40 2.32
CA LEU A 186 -12.41 -11.99 1.24
C LEU A 186 -13.64 -12.89 1.17
N ASN A 187 -13.48 -14.21 1.30
CA ASN A 187 -14.60 -15.15 1.39
C ASN A 187 -15.50 -14.86 2.59
N PHE A 188 -14.93 -14.59 3.77
CA PHE A 188 -15.70 -14.19 4.94
C PHE A 188 -16.52 -12.92 4.68
N ILE A 189 -15.92 -11.89 4.07
CA ILE A 189 -16.61 -10.64 3.76
C ILE A 189 -17.71 -10.87 2.72
N ALA A 190 -17.42 -11.62 1.64
CA ALA A 190 -18.39 -11.95 0.62
C ALA A 190 -19.61 -12.69 1.20
N TYR A 191 -19.37 -13.65 2.11
CA TYR A 191 -20.45 -14.36 2.80
C TYR A 191 -21.31 -13.41 3.65
N GLN A 192 -20.69 -12.49 4.42
CA GLN A 192 -21.41 -11.53 5.26
C GLN A 192 -22.22 -10.50 4.44
N GLU A 193 -21.75 -10.15 3.25
CA GLU A 193 -22.41 -9.19 2.35
C GLU A 193 -23.36 -9.88 1.35
N HIS A 194 -23.52 -11.20 1.43
CA HIS A 194 -24.32 -12.00 0.49
C HIS A 194 -23.88 -11.83 -0.97
N ILE A 195 -22.56 -11.70 -1.18
CA ILE A 195 -21.95 -11.60 -2.50
C ILE A 195 -21.60 -13.02 -2.94
N GLU A 196 -22.22 -13.50 -4.01
CA GLU A 196 -21.82 -14.76 -4.64
C GLU A 196 -20.51 -14.54 -5.41
N ILE A 197 -19.47 -15.31 -5.09
CA ILE A 197 -18.16 -15.20 -5.70
C ILE A 197 -17.55 -16.57 -5.99
N GLU A 198 -16.95 -16.72 -7.17
CA GLU A 198 -16.24 -17.93 -7.55
C GLU A 198 -14.90 -18.07 -6.80
N PRO A 199 -14.48 -19.27 -6.40
CA PRO A 199 -13.20 -19.48 -5.72
C PRO A 199 -11.99 -18.99 -6.51
N GLU A 200 -12.00 -19.13 -7.85
CA GLU A 200 -10.95 -18.66 -8.73
C GLU A 200 -10.90 -17.12 -8.78
N ALA A 201 -12.05 -16.46 -8.73
CA ALA A 201 -12.15 -15.00 -8.65
C ALA A 201 -11.54 -14.48 -7.32
N VAL A 202 -11.87 -15.12 -6.19
CA VAL A 202 -11.28 -14.78 -4.88
C VAL A 202 -9.76 -14.93 -4.90
N ASN A 203 -9.26 -16.04 -5.44
CA ASN A 203 -7.82 -16.29 -5.53
C ASN A 203 -7.10 -15.27 -6.43
N LEU A 204 -7.75 -14.83 -7.51
CA LEU A 204 -7.22 -13.79 -8.37
C LEU A 204 -7.16 -12.45 -7.62
N LEU A 205 -8.25 -12.04 -6.96
CA LEU A 205 -8.30 -10.81 -6.15
C LEU A 205 -7.24 -10.80 -5.05
N ALA A 206 -7.05 -11.94 -4.36
CA ALA A 206 -6.04 -12.10 -3.32
C ALA A 206 -4.60 -11.95 -3.85
N ARG A 207 -4.32 -12.45 -5.06
CA ARG A 207 -3.02 -12.25 -5.73
C ARG A 207 -2.81 -10.80 -6.15
N LEU A 208 -3.84 -10.15 -6.70
CA LEU A 208 -3.79 -8.75 -7.13
C LEU A 208 -3.62 -7.77 -5.96
N ALA A 209 -4.06 -8.16 -4.77
CA ALA A 209 -3.91 -7.36 -3.55
C ALA A 209 -2.45 -7.20 -3.08
N ASP A 210 -1.51 -7.97 -3.63
CA ASP A 210 -0.06 -7.91 -3.36
C ASP A 210 0.30 -7.80 -1.87
N GLY A 211 -0.40 -8.56 -1.02
CA GLY A 211 -0.19 -8.62 0.41
C GLY A 211 -0.86 -7.49 1.22
N GLY A 212 -1.68 -6.65 0.59
CA GLY A 212 -2.47 -5.60 1.25
C GLY A 212 -3.93 -5.99 1.43
N MET A 213 -4.41 -6.18 2.66
CA MET A 213 -5.82 -6.51 2.93
C MET A 213 -6.77 -5.40 2.45
N ARG A 214 -6.40 -4.13 2.66
CA ARG A 214 -7.21 -2.99 2.23
C ARG A 214 -7.44 -3.00 0.71
N ASP A 215 -6.38 -3.31 -0.03
CA ASP A 215 -6.43 -3.33 -1.50
C ASP A 215 -7.27 -4.53 -1.97
N GLY A 216 -7.12 -5.70 -1.34
CA GLY A 216 -7.96 -6.88 -1.63
C GLY A 216 -9.46 -6.62 -1.40
N VAL A 217 -9.81 -6.01 -0.26
CA VAL A 217 -11.22 -5.67 0.04
C VAL A 217 -11.76 -4.60 -0.91
N SER A 218 -10.92 -3.62 -1.31
CA SER A 218 -11.33 -2.59 -2.27
C SER A 218 -11.57 -3.17 -3.67
N LEU A 219 -10.74 -4.14 -4.09
CA LEU A 219 -10.93 -4.86 -5.35
C LEU A 219 -12.23 -5.70 -5.33
N LEU A 220 -12.51 -6.38 -4.21
CA LEU A 220 -13.77 -7.11 -4.03
C LEU A 220 -14.97 -6.16 -4.13
N ASP A 221 -14.92 -5.02 -3.46
CA ASP A 221 -15.97 -4.01 -3.47
C ASP A 221 -16.24 -3.47 -4.88
N GLN A 222 -15.18 -3.17 -5.64
CA GLN A 222 -15.26 -2.74 -7.03
C GLN A 222 -15.91 -3.81 -7.92
N CYS A 223 -15.46 -5.06 -7.81
CA CYS A 223 -16.01 -6.16 -8.64
C CYS A 223 -17.45 -6.47 -8.28
N ALA A 224 -17.80 -6.47 -6.98
CA ALA A 224 -19.18 -6.70 -6.52
C ALA A 224 -20.13 -5.60 -6.99
N SER A 225 -19.67 -4.33 -6.97
CA SER A 225 -20.47 -3.20 -7.47
C SER A 225 -20.68 -3.23 -9.00
N ALA A 226 -19.78 -3.85 -9.74
CA ALA A 226 -19.87 -3.96 -11.20
C ALA A 226 -20.59 -5.23 -11.67
N ALA A 227 -20.71 -6.25 -10.80
CA ALA A 227 -21.32 -7.52 -11.12
C ALA A 227 -22.85 -7.44 -11.08
N ASN A 228 -23.52 -8.01 -12.09
CA ASN A 228 -24.97 -8.19 -12.12
C ASN A 228 -25.33 -9.56 -11.51
N GLY A 229 -25.09 -9.77 -10.22
CA GLY A 229 -25.34 -11.02 -9.50
C GLY A 229 -24.06 -11.62 -8.91
N SER A 230 -23.49 -12.65 -9.53
CA SER A 230 -22.28 -13.31 -9.01
C SER A 230 -20.99 -12.70 -9.57
N VAL A 231 -19.94 -12.69 -8.74
CA VAL A 231 -18.58 -12.27 -9.13
C VAL A 231 -17.84 -13.48 -9.70
N THR A 232 -17.80 -13.58 -11.01
CA THR A 232 -17.08 -14.63 -11.73
C THR A 232 -15.66 -14.20 -12.07
N LEU A 233 -14.80 -15.16 -12.42
CA LEU A 233 -13.45 -14.87 -12.88
C LEU A 233 -13.43 -13.91 -14.08
N GLU A 234 -14.36 -14.11 -15.03
CA GLU A 234 -14.47 -13.24 -16.21
C GLU A 234 -14.92 -11.82 -15.85
N SER A 235 -15.87 -11.69 -14.90
CA SER A 235 -16.32 -10.37 -14.41
C SER A 235 -15.21 -9.60 -13.72
N VAL A 236 -14.28 -10.27 -13.01
CA VAL A 236 -13.10 -9.66 -12.40
C VAL A 236 -12.15 -9.12 -13.47
N TYR A 237 -11.84 -9.92 -14.51
CA TYR A 237 -11.01 -9.44 -15.62
C TYR A 237 -11.63 -8.23 -16.31
N ALA A 238 -12.94 -8.25 -16.56
CA ALA A 238 -13.66 -7.16 -17.22
C ALA A 238 -13.69 -5.89 -16.34
N SER A 239 -13.99 -6.02 -15.03
CA SER A 239 -14.13 -4.90 -14.10
C SER A 239 -12.82 -4.19 -13.83
N LEU A 240 -11.71 -4.95 -13.80
CA LEU A 240 -10.37 -4.41 -13.53
C LEU A 240 -9.60 -4.06 -14.81
N GLY A 241 -10.16 -4.32 -15.99
CA GLY A 241 -9.50 -4.08 -17.28
C GLY A 241 -8.26 -4.95 -17.49
N LEU A 242 -8.24 -6.16 -16.91
CA LEU A 242 -7.12 -7.08 -17.02
C LEU A 242 -7.25 -7.98 -18.25
N ALA A 243 -6.14 -8.23 -18.92
CA ALA A 243 -6.07 -9.28 -19.92
C ALA A 243 -5.98 -10.65 -19.23
N GLY A 244 -6.96 -11.52 -19.46
CA GLY A 244 -6.90 -12.89 -18.95
C GLY A 244 -5.72 -13.68 -19.51
N GLU A 245 -5.25 -14.70 -18.78
CA GLU A 245 -4.11 -15.54 -19.18
C GLU A 245 -4.30 -16.12 -20.59
N LYS A 246 -5.51 -16.56 -20.92
CA LYS A 246 -5.83 -17.12 -22.24
C LYS A 246 -5.59 -16.11 -23.37
N ARG A 247 -6.07 -14.87 -23.20
CA ARG A 247 -5.87 -13.80 -24.20
C ARG A 247 -4.41 -13.38 -24.30
N THR A 248 -3.70 -13.35 -23.17
CA THR A 248 -2.26 -13.07 -23.17
C THR A 248 -1.47 -14.15 -23.89
N ALA A 249 -1.81 -15.44 -23.68
CA ALA A 249 -1.21 -16.56 -24.39
C ALA A 249 -1.52 -16.52 -25.90
N GLU A 250 -2.76 -16.23 -26.28
CA GLU A 250 -3.17 -16.08 -27.69
C GLU A 250 -2.41 -14.91 -28.37
N LEU A 251 -2.23 -13.79 -27.66
CA LEU A 251 -1.46 -12.67 -28.17
C LEU A 251 0.01 -13.03 -28.37
N MET A 252 0.64 -13.67 -27.36
CA MET A 252 2.03 -14.12 -27.45
C MET A 252 2.23 -15.15 -28.58
N GLN A 253 1.27 -16.04 -28.75
CA GLN A 253 1.29 -16.99 -29.86
C GLN A 253 1.18 -16.28 -31.22
N ALA A 254 0.27 -15.32 -31.37
CA ALA A 254 0.14 -14.55 -32.60
C ALA A 254 1.41 -13.74 -32.94
N ILE A 255 2.11 -13.24 -31.91
CA ILE A 255 3.42 -12.55 -32.07
C ILE A 255 4.49 -13.55 -32.51
N ALA A 256 4.56 -14.74 -31.88
CA ALA A 256 5.52 -15.80 -32.25
C ALA A 256 5.30 -16.30 -33.68
N GLU A 257 4.04 -16.40 -34.13
CA GLU A 257 3.64 -16.76 -35.47
C GLU A 257 3.82 -15.59 -36.49
N GLN A 258 4.30 -14.42 -36.05
CA GLN A 258 4.41 -13.20 -36.85
C GLN A 258 3.08 -12.77 -37.52
N ASN A 259 1.97 -13.15 -36.94
CA ASN A 259 0.63 -12.82 -37.44
C ASN A 259 0.15 -11.49 -36.86
N THR A 260 0.59 -10.39 -37.50
CA THR A 260 0.30 -9.01 -37.06
C THR A 260 -1.21 -8.72 -37.02
N ALA A 261 -1.97 -9.23 -38.01
CA ALA A 261 -3.42 -9.01 -38.08
C ALA A 261 -4.14 -9.64 -36.87
N LYS A 262 -3.80 -10.89 -36.54
CA LYS A 262 -4.37 -11.62 -35.39
C LYS A 262 -3.95 -10.94 -34.08
N ALA A 263 -2.68 -10.54 -33.92
CA ALA A 263 -2.19 -9.83 -32.74
C ALA A 263 -2.93 -8.50 -32.51
N LEU A 264 -3.11 -7.70 -33.57
CA LEU A 264 -3.88 -6.46 -33.50
C LEU A 264 -5.36 -6.71 -33.16
N THR A 265 -5.98 -7.72 -33.74
CA THR A 265 -7.38 -8.08 -33.44
C THR A 265 -7.57 -8.44 -31.96
N ILE A 266 -6.64 -9.21 -31.38
CA ILE A 266 -6.67 -9.58 -29.96
C ILE A 266 -6.49 -8.34 -29.07
N LEU A 267 -5.57 -7.44 -29.41
CA LEU A 267 -5.38 -6.18 -28.70
C LEU A 267 -6.63 -5.30 -28.72
N TYR A 268 -7.23 -5.09 -29.89
CA TYR A 268 -8.44 -4.27 -30.03
C TYR A 268 -9.66 -4.88 -29.34
N SER A 269 -9.84 -6.20 -29.40
CA SER A 269 -10.96 -6.88 -28.73
C SER A 269 -10.78 -6.97 -27.21
N GLY A 270 -9.54 -6.99 -26.72
CA GLY A 270 -9.22 -7.10 -25.30
C GLY A 270 -9.26 -5.78 -24.52
N PHE A 271 -9.13 -4.64 -25.21
CA PHE A 271 -9.06 -3.31 -24.58
C PHE A 271 -10.00 -2.30 -25.23
N PRO A 272 -11.32 -2.54 -25.25
CA PRO A 272 -12.27 -1.68 -25.99
C PRO A 272 -12.33 -0.23 -25.45
N LYS A 273 -11.82 0.03 -24.25
CA LYS A 273 -11.81 1.37 -23.61
C LYS A 273 -10.42 2.01 -23.48
N ALA A 274 -9.34 1.28 -23.70
CA ALA A 274 -7.98 1.80 -23.50
C ALA A 274 -7.41 2.50 -24.75
N ILE A 275 -8.02 2.33 -25.91
CA ILE A 275 -7.61 2.97 -27.17
C ILE A 275 -8.68 3.96 -27.61
N CYS A 276 -8.97 4.94 -26.78
CA CYS A 276 -9.51 6.19 -27.28
C CYS A 276 -8.33 6.94 -27.91
N LEU A 277 -8.11 6.73 -29.20
CA LEU A 277 -7.21 7.54 -30.03
C LEU A 277 -7.72 8.97 -30.01
N HIS A 278 -7.29 9.73 -29.03
CA HIS A 278 -7.44 11.19 -29.10
C HIS A 278 -6.68 11.66 -30.34
N ARG A 279 -7.37 12.33 -31.24
CA ARG A 279 -6.85 12.86 -32.53
C ARG A 279 -5.70 13.87 -32.39
N SER A 280 -5.15 14.05 -31.19
CA SER A 280 -4.05 14.97 -30.92
C SER A 280 -3.14 14.40 -29.84
N GLY A 281 -2.04 13.78 -30.21
CA GLY A 281 -0.98 13.49 -29.26
C GLY A 281 -0.37 12.10 -29.36
N TRP A 282 0.89 12.10 -29.61
CA TRP A 282 1.78 10.96 -29.72
C TRP A 282 1.82 10.12 -28.45
N ILE A 283 1.39 8.86 -28.51
CA ILE A 283 1.74 7.86 -27.50
C ILE A 283 2.86 7.00 -28.10
N ASN A 284 4.05 7.14 -27.52
CA ASN A 284 5.24 6.38 -27.85
C ASN A 284 5.07 4.95 -27.28
N MET A 285 4.60 3.99 -28.06
CA MET A 285 4.68 2.57 -27.72
C MET A 285 5.63 1.86 -28.69
N PRO A 286 6.56 1.00 -28.18
CA PRO A 286 7.57 0.33 -29.01
C PRO A 286 7.00 -0.55 -30.13
N VAL A 287 5.74 -1.00 -30.03
CA VAL A 287 5.08 -1.88 -31.00
C VAL A 287 4.70 -1.17 -32.30
N LEU A 288 4.55 0.17 -32.31
CA LEU A 288 4.22 0.94 -33.53
C LEU A 288 5.41 1.14 -34.46
N MET A 289 6.64 0.91 -34.01
CA MET A 289 7.84 1.03 -34.83
C MET A 289 8.05 -0.11 -35.84
N ILE A 290 7.41 -1.27 -35.62
CA ILE A 290 7.55 -2.44 -36.52
C ILE A 290 6.69 -2.28 -37.80
N SER A 291 5.55 -1.61 -37.70
CA SER A 291 4.62 -1.48 -38.83
C SER A 291 5.03 -0.42 -39.85
N LYS A 292 5.89 0.54 -39.49
CA LYS A 292 6.34 1.60 -40.42
C LYS A 292 7.53 1.22 -41.30
N ARG A 293 8.22 0.12 -41.01
CA ARG A 293 9.35 -0.33 -41.83
C ARG A 293 8.97 -1.18 -43.04
N GLU A 294 7.79 -1.80 -43.04
CA GLU A 294 7.35 -2.62 -44.18
C GLU A 294 6.61 -1.84 -45.29
N ALA A 295 6.21 -0.60 -45.05
CA ALA A 295 5.47 0.22 -46.05
C ALA A 295 6.35 1.09 -46.96
N SER A 296 7.66 0.98 -46.87
CA SER A 296 8.59 1.81 -47.69
C SER A 296 9.68 1.01 -48.40
N SER A 297 9.40 -0.20 -48.84
CA SER A 297 10.30 -0.93 -49.75
C SER A 297 9.83 -0.76 -51.20
N PRO A 298 10.63 -0.12 -52.07
CA PRO A 298 10.32 -0.08 -53.51
C PRO A 298 10.59 -1.47 -54.14
N PRO A 299 9.99 -1.78 -55.28
CA PRO A 299 10.10 -3.11 -55.92
C PRO A 299 11.52 -3.37 -56.38
N ILE A 300 11.98 -4.58 -56.04
CA ILE A 300 13.28 -5.11 -56.48
C ILE A 300 13.23 -5.42 -57.96
N ASN A 301 13.98 -4.62 -58.75
CA ASN A 301 14.48 -5.07 -60.04
C ASN A 301 15.84 -4.51 -60.35
N ALA A 302 16.75 -5.45 -60.65
CA ALA A 302 18.04 -5.39 -61.35
C ALA A 302 19.34 -5.23 -60.50
N PRO A 303 20.36 -5.91 -60.98
CA PRO A 303 21.53 -6.29 -60.17
C PRO A 303 22.71 -5.32 -60.39
N HIS A 304 23.55 -5.11 -59.38
CA HIS A 304 24.99 -4.89 -59.60
C HIS A 304 25.78 -4.73 -58.28
N SER A 305 26.86 -5.50 -58.23
CA SER A 305 28.19 -5.27 -57.64
C SER A 305 28.34 -5.14 -56.12
N VAL A 306 29.06 -6.10 -55.62
CA VAL A 306 29.74 -6.21 -54.32
C VAL A 306 30.75 -5.09 -54.16
N THR A 307 30.66 -4.36 -53.02
CA THR A 307 31.84 -3.70 -52.42
C THR A 307 31.78 -3.84 -50.90
N THR A 308 32.81 -4.49 -50.43
CA THR A 308 33.15 -4.72 -49.03
C THR A 308 33.50 -3.40 -48.36
N GLY A 309 32.72 -2.95 -47.37
CA GLY A 309 33.04 -1.84 -46.52
C GLY A 309 33.31 -2.30 -45.07
N SER A 310 34.58 -2.27 -44.69
CA SER A 310 35.04 -2.59 -43.34
C SER A 310 34.59 -1.56 -42.32
N ILE A 311 33.94 -2.01 -41.22
CA ILE A 311 33.63 -1.17 -40.09
C ILE A 311 34.78 -1.25 -39.10
N SER A 312 35.50 -0.17 -38.91
CA SER A 312 36.54 0.01 -37.89
C SER A 312 35.87 0.45 -36.57
N VAL A 313 36.03 -0.36 -35.52
CA VAL A 313 35.64 -0.04 -34.14
C VAL A 313 36.85 0.58 -33.45
N THR A 314 36.75 1.84 -33.04
CA THR A 314 37.76 2.53 -32.23
C THR A 314 37.39 2.38 -30.73
N PRO A 315 38.31 1.95 -29.85
CA PRO A 315 38.02 1.90 -28.41
C PRO A 315 38.31 3.25 -27.74
N MET A 316 37.37 3.73 -26.93
CA MET A 316 37.54 4.90 -26.06
C MET A 316 38.50 4.60 -24.91
N SER A 317 39.53 5.40 -24.77
CA SER A 317 40.57 5.35 -23.75
C SER A 317 40.09 5.74 -22.36
N ALA A 318 40.46 4.93 -21.36
CA ALA A 318 40.33 5.22 -19.96
C ALA A 318 41.28 6.35 -19.50
N LYS A 319 40.73 7.41 -18.90
CA LYS A 319 41.53 8.42 -18.19
C LYS A 319 41.80 7.96 -16.75
N LYS A 320 43.09 7.73 -16.50
CA LYS A 320 43.63 7.55 -15.13
C LYS A 320 43.54 8.87 -14.34
N ALA A 321 42.89 8.86 -13.18
CA ALA A 321 43.00 9.93 -12.20
C ALA A 321 44.27 9.70 -11.36
N ARG A 322 45.15 10.70 -11.30
CA ARG A 322 46.33 10.77 -10.43
C ARG A 322 45.92 11.07 -9.00
N VAL A 323 46.38 10.26 -8.08
CA VAL A 323 46.44 10.55 -6.65
C VAL A 323 47.69 11.42 -6.44
N SER A 324 47.53 12.58 -5.82
CA SER A 324 48.63 13.36 -5.25
C SER A 324 48.55 13.27 -3.74
N SER A 325 49.54 12.64 -3.16
CA SER A 325 49.91 12.71 -1.74
C SER A 325 50.67 14.02 -1.52
N GLY A 326 50.39 14.68 -0.42
CA GLY A 326 51.17 15.83 0.00
C GLY A 326 50.82 16.33 1.40
N ALA A 327 51.71 16.02 2.36
CA ALA A 327 52.00 16.64 3.65
C ALA A 327 50.84 16.94 4.59
#